data_ac2624ab0ba6119b99bd97db5a8fa4e5
#
_entry.id   ac2624ab0ba6119b99bd97db5a8fa4e5
#
_cell.length_a   1.000
_cell.length_b   1.000
_cell.length_c   1.000
_cell.angle_alpha   90.00
_cell.angle_beta   90.00
_cell.angle_gamma   90.00
#
_symmetry.space_group_name_H-M   'P 1'
#
loop_
_entity.id
_entity.type
_entity.pdbx_description
1 polymer ?
#
loop_
_entity_poly.entity_id
_entity_poly.type
_entity_poly.pdbx_seq_one_letter_code
_entity_poly.pdbx_strand_id
1 'polypeptide(L)'
;VSCILDVDISKFFDTLDHGHLRMFLQQRIRDGVVLRLIGKWLNAGVMEDGAITHPEAGSPQGGVISPLLANVYLHYVLDEWFAREVRPRLRGRAYMVRYADDFVIGFTDDEDARRVMAVLPKRFGKYGLTSHPEKTRQVPFSKPQGARNRRRRTNRARSTFWDSRTFGRDLERE
;
A
#
# COMPACT_ATOMS: atom_id res chain seq x y z
N VAL A 1 12.23 -3.06 16.86
CA VAL A 1 12.39 -2.66 15.45
C VAL A 1 13.72 -1.99 15.33
N SER A 2 14.58 -2.47 14.40
CA SER A 2 15.91 -1.90 14.09
C SER A 2 15.86 -1.09 12.79
N CYS A 3 14.99 -1.50 11.87
CA CYS A 3 14.79 -0.77 10.62
C CYS A 3 13.33 -0.83 10.15
N ILE A 4 12.98 0.12 9.32
CA ILE A 4 11.67 0.22 8.64
C ILE A 4 11.92 0.15 7.14
N LEU A 5 11.18 -0.70 6.45
CA LEU A 5 11.05 -0.70 5.01
C LEU A 5 9.80 0.11 4.68
N ASP A 6 10.00 1.25 4.02
CA ASP A 6 8.97 2.16 3.53
C ASP A 6 8.78 1.86 2.04
N VAL A 7 7.57 1.55 1.61
CA VAL A 7 7.29 1.08 0.24
C VAL A 7 6.10 1.82 -0.32
N ASP A 8 6.29 2.35 -1.52
CA ASP A 8 5.27 3.01 -2.33
C ASP A 8 5.02 2.18 -3.60
N ILE A 9 3.74 1.98 -3.95
CA ILE A 9 3.34 1.28 -5.17
C ILE A 9 3.10 2.30 -6.27
N SER A 10 3.86 2.18 -7.35
CA SER A 10 3.74 3.10 -8.49
C SER A 10 2.44 2.85 -9.24
N LYS A 11 1.67 3.94 -9.48
CA LYS A 11 0.45 3.92 -10.32
C LYS A 11 -0.50 2.76 -10.00
N PHE A 12 -0.71 2.48 -8.72
CA PHE A 12 -1.46 1.33 -8.26
C PHE A 12 -2.83 1.20 -8.93
N PHE A 13 -3.61 2.30 -8.95
CA PHE A 13 -4.95 2.30 -9.54
C PHE A 13 -4.96 2.10 -11.05
N ASP A 14 -3.89 2.50 -11.75
CA ASP A 14 -3.77 2.40 -13.21
C ASP A 14 -3.32 0.99 -13.63
N THR A 15 -2.62 0.26 -12.75
CA THR A 15 -2.00 -1.04 -13.06
C THR A 15 -2.74 -2.24 -12.48
N LEU A 16 -3.84 -2.01 -11.78
CA LEU A 16 -4.64 -3.05 -11.14
C LEU A 16 -5.22 -4.01 -12.19
N ASP A 17 -4.81 -5.28 -12.13
CA ASP A 17 -5.26 -6.30 -13.07
C ASP A 17 -6.68 -6.80 -12.73
N HIS A 18 -7.62 -6.63 -13.65
CA HIS A 18 -9.02 -7.00 -13.47
C HIS A 18 -9.21 -8.53 -13.34
N GLY A 19 -8.37 -9.33 -14.01
CA GLY A 19 -8.44 -10.79 -13.95
C GLY A 19 -8.07 -11.30 -12.54
N HIS A 20 -6.96 -10.82 -11.99
CA HIS A 20 -6.56 -11.14 -10.64
C HIS A 20 -7.56 -10.64 -9.61
N LEU A 21 -8.06 -9.39 -9.76
CA LEU A 21 -9.09 -8.87 -8.86
C LEU A 21 -10.34 -9.75 -8.86
N ARG A 22 -10.83 -10.14 -10.03
CA ARG A 22 -11.99 -11.02 -10.15
C ARG A 22 -11.76 -12.37 -9.46
N MET A 23 -10.58 -12.96 -9.63
CA MET A 23 -10.20 -14.21 -8.96
C MET A 23 -10.23 -14.05 -7.43
N PHE A 24 -9.74 -12.94 -6.90
CA PHE A 24 -9.79 -12.65 -5.47
C PHE A 24 -11.20 -12.45 -4.95
N LEU A 25 -12.03 -11.70 -5.67
CA LEU A 25 -13.44 -11.49 -5.32
C LEU A 25 -14.22 -12.80 -5.28
N GLN A 26 -13.99 -13.71 -6.23
CA GLN A 26 -14.65 -15.02 -6.30
C GLN A 26 -14.36 -15.93 -5.10
N GLN A 27 -13.29 -15.69 -4.35
CA GLN A 27 -13.01 -16.44 -3.12
C GLN A 27 -14.03 -16.15 -2.01
N ARG A 28 -14.70 -14.99 -2.05
CA ARG A 28 -15.65 -14.55 -1.02
C ARG A 28 -17.06 -14.32 -1.55
N ILE A 29 -17.18 -13.92 -2.79
CA ILE A 29 -18.45 -13.57 -3.43
C ILE A 29 -18.81 -14.71 -4.40
N ARG A 30 -19.91 -15.42 -4.11
CA ARG A 30 -20.47 -16.47 -4.98
C ARG A 30 -21.56 -15.95 -5.90
N ASP A 31 -22.12 -14.78 -5.60
CA ASP A 31 -23.19 -14.18 -6.41
C ASP A 31 -22.64 -13.64 -7.73
N GLY A 32 -23.05 -14.25 -8.82
CA GLY A 32 -22.65 -13.85 -10.16
C GLY A 32 -23.20 -12.49 -10.61
N VAL A 33 -24.32 -12.02 -10.00
CA VAL A 33 -24.88 -10.70 -10.30
C VAL A 33 -23.96 -9.61 -9.73
N VAL A 34 -23.52 -9.78 -8.48
CA VAL A 34 -22.58 -8.86 -7.83
C VAL A 34 -21.24 -8.81 -8.58
N LEU A 35 -20.69 -9.97 -8.96
CA LEU A 35 -19.44 -10.02 -9.72
C LEU A 35 -19.56 -9.34 -11.11
N ARG A 36 -20.69 -9.50 -11.79
CA ARG A 36 -20.93 -8.80 -13.06
C ARG A 36 -21.07 -7.29 -12.87
N LEU A 37 -21.72 -6.87 -11.78
CA LEU A 37 -21.88 -5.45 -11.47
C LEU A 37 -20.52 -4.79 -11.19
N ILE A 38 -19.67 -5.43 -10.39
CA ILE A 38 -18.30 -4.95 -10.15
C ILE A 38 -17.52 -4.86 -11.46
N GLY A 39 -17.61 -5.90 -12.33
CA GLY A 39 -16.97 -5.87 -13.64
C GLY A 39 -17.47 -4.71 -14.53
N LYS A 40 -18.76 -4.39 -14.49
CA LYS A 40 -19.28 -3.21 -15.19
C LYS A 40 -18.73 -1.91 -14.64
N TRP A 41 -18.60 -1.77 -13.34
CA TRP A 41 -18.01 -0.57 -12.73
C TRP A 41 -16.53 -0.39 -13.09
N LEU A 42 -15.75 -1.47 -13.12
CA LEU A 42 -14.35 -1.42 -13.53
C LEU A 42 -14.21 -1.02 -15.01
N ASN A 43 -15.14 -1.45 -15.86
CA ASN A 43 -15.12 -1.15 -17.31
C ASN A 43 -15.93 0.10 -17.68
N ALA A 44 -16.50 0.81 -16.71
CA ALA A 44 -17.35 1.98 -17.00
C ALA A 44 -16.62 3.14 -17.68
N GLY A 45 -15.27 3.09 -17.68
CA GLY A 45 -14.43 4.13 -18.25
C GLY A 45 -14.37 5.40 -17.38
N VAL A 46 -13.46 6.27 -17.73
CA VAL A 46 -13.32 7.61 -17.17
C VAL A 46 -13.74 8.60 -18.25
N MET A 47 -14.62 9.51 -17.93
CA MET A 47 -14.96 10.63 -18.81
C MET A 47 -13.98 11.78 -18.50
N GLU A 48 -13.03 12.00 -19.41
CA GLU A 48 -12.15 13.17 -19.39
C GLU A 48 -12.39 14.01 -20.62
N ASP A 49 -12.61 15.29 -20.46
CA ASP A 49 -12.84 16.26 -21.54
C ASP A 49 -13.90 15.86 -22.58
N GLY A 50 -14.95 15.15 -22.13
CA GLY A 50 -16.03 14.69 -23.01
C GLY A 50 -15.75 13.42 -23.81
N ALA A 51 -14.58 12.81 -23.66
CA ALA A 51 -14.23 11.52 -24.23
C ALA A 51 -14.28 10.42 -23.16
N ILE A 52 -14.88 9.27 -23.48
CA ILE A 52 -14.90 8.10 -22.59
C ILE A 52 -13.72 7.21 -22.97
N THR A 53 -12.76 7.09 -22.07
CA THR A 53 -11.67 6.12 -22.21
C THR A 53 -11.99 4.86 -21.41
N HIS A 54 -11.81 3.69 -22.05
CA HIS A 54 -11.96 2.39 -21.41
C HIS A 54 -10.58 1.77 -21.18
N PRO A 55 -9.99 1.93 -19.99
CA PRO A 55 -8.73 1.28 -19.71
C PRO A 55 -8.91 -0.24 -19.61
N GLU A 56 -8.03 -1.01 -20.28
CA GLU A 56 -8.01 -2.49 -20.18
C GLU A 56 -7.53 -2.98 -18.81
N ALA A 57 -6.82 -2.12 -18.07
CA ALA A 57 -6.37 -2.35 -16.70
C ALA A 57 -6.61 -1.09 -15.85
N GLY A 58 -6.58 -1.28 -14.55
CA GLY A 58 -6.76 -0.18 -13.60
C GLY A 58 -8.20 -0.05 -13.10
N SER A 59 -8.38 0.89 -12.20
CA SER A 59 -9.66 1.29 -11.64
C SER A 59 -9.83 2.79 -11.85
N PRO A 60 -11.01 3.27 -12.27
CA PRO A 60 -11.22 4.69 -12.47
C PRO A 60 -10.76 5.49 -11.25
N GLN A 61 -9.79 6.38 -11.45
CA GLN A 61 -9.34 7.29 -10.39
C GLN A 61 -10.54 8.16 -9.97
N GLY A 62 -10.89 8.15 -8.68
CA GLY A 62 -12.10 8.83 -8.19
C GLY A 62 -13.38 7.99 -8.19
N GLY A 63 -13.36 6.75 -8.67
CA GLY A 63 -14.49 5.83 -8.53
C GLY A 63 -14.76 5.50 -7.06
N VAL A 64 -16.02 5.63 -6.60
CA VAL A 64 -16.40 5.40 -5.19
C VAL A 64 -16.00 4.01 -4.68
N ILE A 65 -16.00 2.99 -5.54
CA ILE A 65 -15.67 1.61 -5.19
C ILE A 65 -14.16 1.30 -5.30
N SER A 66 -13.39 2.13 -5.99
CA SER A 66 -11.97 1.89 -6.27
C SER A 66 -11.13 1.66 -5.01
N PRO A 67 -11.26 2.45 -3.92
CA PRO A 67 -10.51 2.21 -2.69
C PRO A 67 -10.86 0.87 -2.01
N LEU A 68 -12.11 0.42 -2.11
CA LEU A 68 -12.53 -0.87 -1.58
C LEU A 68 -11.88 -2.02 -2.37
N LEU A 69 -11.95 -1.96 -3.70
CA LEU A 69 -11.37 -2.99 -4.58
C LEU A 69 -9.84 -3.03 -4.46
N ALA A 70 -9.21 -1.85 -4.31
CA ALA A 70 -7.79 -1.72 -4.00
C ALA A 70 -7.41 -2.46 -2.71
N ASN A 71 -8.18 -2.27 -1.66
CA ASN A 71 -7.95 -2.96 -0.39
C ASN A 71 -8.15 -4.48 -0.51
N VAL A 72 -9.14 -4.94 -1.27
CA VAL A 72 -9.31 -6.38 -1.56
C VAL A 72 -8.10 -6.92 -2.32
N TYR A 73 -7.62 -6.21 -3.34
CA TYR A 73 -6.47 -6.63 -4.12
C TYR A 73 -5.21 -6.78 -3.27
N LEU A 74 -4.87 -5.74 -2.51
CA LEU A 74 -3.68 -5.73 -1.66
C LEU A 74 -3.78 -6.70 -0.49
N HIS A 75 -4.99 -7.01 -0.01
CA HIS A 75 -5.17 -8.04 0.99
C HIS A 75 -4.59 -9.39 0.52
N TYR A 76 -4.87 -9.82 -0.70
CA TYR A 76 -4.37 -11.10 -1.22
C TYR A 76 -2.94 -11.02 -1.74
N VAL A 77 -2.58 -9.90 -2.39
CA VAL A 77 -1.24 -9.74 -2.96
C VAL A 77 -0.19 -9.52 -1.89
N LEU A 78 -0.50 -8.71 -0.88
CA LEU A 78 0.46 -8.26 0.12
C LEU A 78 0.18 -8.82 1.53
N ASP A 79 -1.02 -8.59 2.10
CA ASP A 79 -1.28 -8.88 3.51
C ASP A 79 -1.21 -10.38 3.81
N GLU A 80 -1.93 -11.21 3.05
CA GLU A 80 -1.92 -12.67 3.22
C GLU A 80 -0.54 -13.27 2.87
N TRP A 81 0.08 -12.81 1.80
CA TRP A 81 1.41 -13.25 1.43
C TRP A 81 2.43 -12.94 2.53
N PHE A 82 2.41 -11.73 3.06
CA PHE A 82 3.30 -11.35 4.14
C PHE A 82 3.07 -12.21 5.39
N ALA A 83 1.81 -12.39 5.79
CA ALA A 83 1.47 -13.14 6.99
C ALA A 83 1.79 -14.64 6.88
N ARG A 84 1.49 -15.26 5.72
CA ARG A 84 1.55 -16.71 5.54
C ARG A 84 2.86 -17.21 4.95
N GLU A 85 3.51 -16.42 4.10
CA GLU A 85 4.72 -16.86 3.38
C GLU A 85 5.98 -16.16 3.86
N VAL A 86 5.95 -14.84 4.09
CA VAL A 86 7.14 -14.07 4.47
C VAL A 86 7.43 -14.24 5.94
N ARG A 87 6.49 -13.86 6.79
CA ARG A 87 6.68 -13.80 8.25
C ARG A 87 7.20 -15.10 8.87
N PRO A 88 6.73 -16.31 8.49
CA PRO A 88 7.26 -17.57 9.05
C PRO A 88 8.71 -17.88 8.66
N ARG A 89 9.24 -17.24 7.60
CA ARG A 89 10.61 -17.47 7.10
C ARG A 89 11.62 -16.45 7.62
N LEU A 90 11.16 -15.46 8.39
CA LEU A 90 12.03 -14.46 8.99
C LEU A 90 12.71 -15.02 10.24
N ARG A 91 13.93 -14.57 10.48
CA ARG A 91 14.69 -14.89 11.71
C ARG A 91 14.22 -14.04 12.88
N GLY A 92 13.96 -12.75 12.60
CA GLY A 92 13.45 -11.78 13.55
C GLY A 92 11.94 -11.59 13.49
N ARG A 93 11.43 -10.67 14.31
CA ARG A 93 10.05 -10.25 14.27
C ARG A 93 9.86 -9.14 13.25
N ALA A 94 8.75 -9.21 12.50
CA ALA A 94 8.35 -8.16 11.59
C ALA A 94 6.87 -7.79 11.78
N TYR A 95 6.59 -6.51 11.60
CA TYR A 95 5.27 -5.92 11.75
C TYR A 95 4.99 -5.06 10.53
N MET A 96 3.88 -5.33 9.85
CA MET A 96 3.44 -4.55 8.70
C MET A 96 2.25 -3.68 9.10
N VAL A 97 2.27 -2.44 8.68
CA VAL A 97 1.16 -1.48 8.77
C VAL A 97 0.90 -0.95 7.38
N ARG A 98 -0.33 -1.09 6.92
CA ARG A 98 -0.78 -0.62 5.60
C ARG A 98 -2.00 0.30 5.74
N TYR A 99 -1.98 1.37 4.98
CA TYR A 99 -3.12 2.27 4.77
C TYR A 99 -3.30 2.47 3.27
N ALA A 100 -4.37 1.91 2.70
CA ALA A 100 -4.59 1.85 1.25
C ALA A 100 -3.39 1.19 0.53
N ASP A 101 -2.73 1.89 -0.37
CA ASP A 101 -1.55 1.49 -1.13
C ASP A 101 -0.21 1.83 -0.43
N ASP A 102 -0.24 2.70 0.57
CA ASP A 102 0.92 3.02 1.39
C ASP A 102 1.14 1.98 2.49
N PHE A 103 2.35 1.47 2.62
CA PHE A 103 2.66 0.56 3.71
C PHE A 103 4.11 0.61 4.17
N VAL A 104 4.29 0.26 5.43
CA VAL A 104 5.59 0.15 6.06
C VAL A 104 5.74 -1.20 6.76
N ILE A 105 6.95 -1.75 6.74
CA ILE A 105 7.26 -2.98 7.46
C ILE A 105 8.43 -2.71 8.41
N GLY A 106 8.17 -2.86 9.71
CA GLY A 106 9.21 -2.75 10.74
C GLY A 106 9.84 -4.10 11.03
N PHE A 107 11.18 -4.18 10.99
CA PHE A 107 11.95 -5.40 11.25
C PHE A 107 12.81 -5.26 12.49
N THR A 108 13.04 -6.39 13.19
CA THR A 108 14.02 -6.48 14.27
C THR A 108 15.38 -6.99 13.80
N ASP A 109 15.46 -7.43 12.56
CA ASP A 109 16.66 -7.93 11.90
C ASP A 109 16.82 -7.26 10.53
N ASP A 110 17.98 -6.67 10.27
CA ASP A 110 18.24 -5.90 9.05
C ASP A 110 18.43 -6.79 7.82
N GLU A 111 18.90 -8.03 8.01
CA GLU A 111 19.05 -9.00 6.92
C GLU A 111 17.68 -9.48 6.42
N ASP A 112 16.72 -9.67 7.32
CA ASP A 112 15.36 -10.00 6.95
C ASP A 112 14.72 -8.87 6.14
N ALA A 113 14.98 -7.60 6.48
CA ALA A 113 14.50 -6.46 5.71
C ALA A 113 15.06 -6.46 4.28
N ARG A 114 16.37 -6.72 4.12
CA ARG A 114 17.01 -6.80 2.78
C ARG A 114 16.42 -7.94 1.95
N ARG A 115 16.18 -9.10 2.55
CA ARG A 115 15.54 -10.25 1.87
C ARG A 115 14.14 -9.92 1.40
N VAL A 116 13.33 -9.30 2.24
CA VAL A 116 11.97 -8.90 1.87
C VAL A 116 12.01 -7.85 0.77
N MET A 117 12.87 -6.84 0.86
CA MET A 117 13.06 -5.84 -0.18
C MET A 117 13.45 -6.45 -1.54
N ALA A 118 14.25 -7.52 -1.55
CA ALA A 118 14.67 -8.20 -2.78
C ALA A 118 13.56 -9.06 -3.43
N VAL A 119 12.64 -9.61 -2.63
CA VAL A 119 11.57 -10.47 -3.15
C VAL A 119 10.27 -9.73 -3.44
N LEU A 120 10.05 -8.59 -2.82
CA LEU A 120 8.83 -7.79 -2.97
C LEU A 120 8.55 -7.37 -4.43
N PRO A 121 9.52 -6.89 -5.23
CA PRO A 121 9.28 -6.57 -6.64
C PRO A 121 8.85 -7.79 -7.48
N LYS A 122 9.38 -8.97 -7.17
CA LYS A 122 8.99 -10.23 -7.84
C LYS A 122 7.55 -10.60 -7.51
N ARG A 123 7.15 -10.41 -6.25
CA ARG A 123 5.76 -10.64 -5.81
C ARG A 123 4.81 -9.67 -6.51
N PHE A 124 5.15 -8.39 -6.53
CA PHE A 124 4.34 -7.37 -7.18
C PHE A 124 4.23 -7.59 -8.69
N GLY A 125 5.34 -7.87 -9.37
CA GLY A 125 5.36 -8.13 -10.81
C GLY A 125 4.47 -9.29 -11.23
N LYS A 126 4.30 -10.32 -10.36
CA LYS A 126 3.36 -11.44 -10.61
C LYS A 126 1.91 -10.98 -10.72
N TYR A 127 1.56 -9.85 -10.10
CA TYR A 127 0.21 -9.30 -10.04
C TYR A 127 0.10 -7.94 -10.75
N GLY A 128 1.01 -7.63 -11.68
CA GLY A 128 0.96 -6.40 -12.46
C GLY A 128 1.31 -5.12 -11.68
N LEU A 129 1.79 -5.25 -10.44
CA LEU A 129 2.18 -4.10 -9.62
C LEU A 129 3.68 -3.82 -9.71
N THR A 130 4.05 -2.57 -9.50
CA THR A 130 5.45 -2.14 -9.48
C THR A 130 5.70 -1.25 -8.27
N SER A 131 6.77 -1.52 -7.51
CA SER A 131 7.21 -0.62 -6.44
C SER A 131 7.92 0.59 -7.04
N HIS A 132 7.71 1.77 -6.44
CA HIS A 132 8.40 2.98 -6.87
C HIS A 132 9.87 2.93 -6.41
N PRO A 133 10.86 2.90 -7.34
CA PRO A 133 12.25 2.64 -6.98
C PRO A 133 12.87 3.73 -6.09
N GLU A 134 12.50 4.99 -6.31
CA GLU A 134 13.07 6.12 -5.55
C GLU A 134 12.39 6.33 -4.19
N LYS A 135 11.14 5.90 -4.04
CA LYS A 135 10.39 6.06 -2.79
C LYS A 135 10.48 4.83 -1.89
N THR A 136 10.80 3.66 -2.47
CA THR A 136 11.02 2.43 -1.69
C THR A 136 12.39 2.46 -1.04
N ARG A 137 12.43 2.53 0.29
CA ARG A 137 13.68 2.71 1.05
C ARG A 137 13.68 1.95 2.37
N GLN A 138 14.87 1.49 2.75
CA GLN A 138 15.13 0.99 4.09
C GLN A 138 15.65 2.12 4.97
N VAL A 139 14.96 2.40 6.08
CA VAL A 139 15.31 3.47 7.02
C VAL A 139 15.69 2.84 8.35
N PRO A 140 16.89 3.11 8.89
CA PRO A 140 17.25 2.68 10.23
C PRO A 140 16.31 3.30 11.27
N PHE A 141 15.80 2.50 12.18
CA PHE A 141 14.89 2.94 13.21
C PHE A 141 15.54 2.81 14.59
N SER A 142 15.97 3.93 15.15
CA SER A 142 16.43 3.99 16.52
C SER A 142 15.28 4.34 17.45
N LYS A 143 15.06 3.52 18.48
CA LYS A 143 14.09 3.84 19.52
C LYS A 143 14.43 5.21 20.09
N PRO A 144 13.48 6.16 20.20
CA PRO A 144 13.74 7.41 20.88
C PRO A 144 14.28 7.10 22.27
N GLN A 145 15.47 7.56 22.57
CA GLN A 145 16.02 7.44 23.94
C GLN A 145 15.02 8.15 24.85
N GLY A 146 14.38 7.38 25.73
CA GLY A 146 13.42 7.90 26.67
C GLY A 146 14.01 9.10 27.40
N ALA A 147 13.20 10.10 27.63
CA ALA A 147 13.53 11.36 28.28
C ALA A 147 14.06 11.16 29.73
N ARG A 148 15.29 10.70 29.83
CA ARG A 148 16.15 10.83 31.00
C ARG A 148 17.22 11.86 30.63
N ASN A 149 16.85 13.07 30.65
CA ASN A 149 17.54 14.33 30.89
C ASN A 149 16.95 15.46 30.03
N ARG A 150 15.93 16.12 30.57
CA ARG A 150 15.66 17.51 30.20
C ARG A 150 16.87 18.37 30.65
N ARG A 151 17.77 18.62 29.72
CA ARG A 151 18.63 19.83 29.62
C ARG A 151 19.74 19.60 28.61
N ARG A 152 19.42 19.84 27.30
CA ARG A 152 20.27 20.56 26.35
C ARG A 152 19.57 20.59 24.98
N ARG A 153 19.22 21.81 24.59
CA ARG A 153 18.77 22.19 23.24
C ARG A 153 19.81 21.75 22.23
N THR A 154 19.42 21.10 21.17
CA THR A 154 19.89 21.35 19.80
C THR A 154 19.09 20.52 18.78
N ASN A 155 18.60 21.20 17.79
CA ASN A 155 18.13 20.81 16.45
C ASN A 155 17.49 19.43 16.25
N ARG A 156 16.18 19.46 16.24
CA ARG A 156 15.26 18.43 15.77
C ARG A 156 15.32 18.34 14.25
N ALA A 157 15.89 17.26 13.71
CA ALA A 157 15.53 16.84 12.36
C ALA A 157 14.03 16.46 12.38
N ARG A 158 13.21 17.22 11.68
CA ARG A 158 11.77 16.95 11.51
C ARG A 158 11.62 15.72 10.64
N SER A 159 11.06 14.66 11.20
CA SER A 159 10.49 13.59 10.38
C SER A 159 9.25 14.17 9.69
N THR A 160 9.25 14.18 8.38
CA THR A 160 8.17 14.71 7.53
C THR A 160 6.99 13.72 7.40
N PHE A 161 6.87 12.74 8.28
CA PHE A 161 5.94 11.62 8.09
C PHE A 161 4.52 11.85 8.61
N TRP A 162 4.24 12.90 9.36
CA TRP A 162 2.86 13.30 9.73
C TRP A 162 2.84 14.79 10.04
N ASP A 163 2.54 15.62 9.07
CA ASP A 163 2.09 16.97 9.33
C ASP A 163 0.55 16.95 9.42
N SER A 164 0.05 16.86 10.66
CA SER A 164 -1.37 16.92 10.99
C SER A 164 -2.05 18.26 10.59
N ARG A 165 -1.37 19.13 9.86
CA ARG A 165 -1.88 20.44 9.43
C ARG A 165 -2.55 20.45 8.06
N THR A 166 -2.51 19.34 7.32
CA THR A 166 -3.17 19.25 6.00
C THR A 166 -4.63 18.80 6.08
N PHE A 167 -5.10 18.29 7.22
CA PHE A 167 -6.47 17.77 7.36
C PHE A 167 -7.47 18.71 8.06
N GLY A 168 -7.10 19.93 8.38
CA GLY A 168 -7.91 20.83 9.24
C GLY A 168 -8.31 22.18 8.63
N ARG A 169 -8.24 22.39 7.32
CA ARG A 169 -8.47 23.74 6.77
C ARG A 169 -9.65 23.89 5.81
N ASP A 170 -10.39 22.84 5.49
CA ASP A 170 -11.52 22.90 4.56
C ASP A 170 -12.91 22.70 5.19
N LEU A 171 -13.03 22.74 6.53
CA LEU A 171 -14.32 22.61 7.21
C LEU A 171 -14.87 23.90 7.85
N GLU A 172 -14.27 25.06 7.60
CA GLU A 172 -14.82 26.34 8.10
C GLU A 172 -14.99 27.36 6.98
N ARG A 173 -15.71 27.02 5.92
CA ARG A 173 -16.36 28.00 5.00
C ARG A 173 -17.48 27.30 4.22
N GLU A 174 -18.64 27.20 4.85
CA GLU A 174 -19.96 27.46 4.23
C GLU A 174 -20.97 27.59 5.36
#